data_79b17e5c158685d368abe6f2ec84328f
#
_entry.id   79b17e5c158685d368abe6f2ec84328f
#
_cell.length_a   1.000
_cell.length_b   1.000
_cell.length_c   1.000
_cell.angle_alpha   90.00
_cell.angle_beta   90.00
_cell.angle_gamma   90.00
#
_symmetry.space_group_name_H-M   'P 1'
#
loop_
_entity.id
_entity.type
_entity.pdbx_description
1 polymer ?
#
loop_
_entity_poly.entity_id
_entity_poly.type
_entity_poly.pdbx_seq_one_letter_code
_entity_poly.pdbx_strand_id
1 'polypeptide(L)'
;HALREETRVPAGEVVLVDPKAAIALEKVEKTEVTQLSLEEVPDVRYEDIGGLDEQISQIRDSVELPFIHPDLYHQYELQPPKGVLLYGPPGCGKTLIAKAVAHSLAQQLGSEGTSYFLNIKGPELLNKYVGETERRIRLIFERARELAQLSADRPVVIFFDEMESIFRTRGSGVSSDMETTVVPQLLTELDGVESLSNVIVIGATNREELIDPAIMRPGRLDIKIRVNRPNKQGAREIFARHFTESVPHQGALDELIIAAVDELYADRPFVQLHFSSGEREILHYRDFVSGAMIANILSRAKKLAIKDALRLRAGSEQAAGGDHEGIAKQHLLDAIAAERAESEYVPTSTNPEEWTKIISQDHAGARVERVELLTARRSA
;
A
#
# COMPACT_ATOMS: atom_id res chain seq x y z
N HIS A 1 -0.16 5.90 -44.12
CA HIS A 1 -0.94 7.12 -43.85
C HIS A 1 0.02 8.16 -43.30
N ALA A 2 0.31 9.21 -44.10
CA ALA A 2 1.12 10.35 -43.63
C ALA A 2 0.28 11.18 -42.65
N LEU A 3 0.92 11.75 -41.62
CA LEU A 3 0.28 12.75 -40.75
C LEU A 3 -0.20 13.91 -41.65
N ARG A 4 -1.44 14.36 -41.46
CA ARG A 4 -2.00 15.49 -42.23
C ARG A 4 -1.22 16.77 -41.90
N GLU A 5 -1.11 17.68 -42.86
CA GLU A 5 -0.35 18.94 -42.77
C GLU A 5 -0.70 19.84 -41.56
N GLU A 6 -1.86 19.63 -40.94
CA GLU A 6 -2.34 20.42 -39.81
C GLU A 6 -1.94 19.86 -38.43
N THR A 7 -1.28 18.68 -38.37
CA THR A 7 -0.89 18.09 -37.08
C THR A 7 0.47 18.66 -36.64
N ARG A 8 0.45 19.65 -35.76
CA ARG A 8 1.67 20.12 -35.09
C ARG A 8 2.14 19.05 -34.08
N VAL A 9 3.34 18.54 -34.29
CA VAL A 9 4.00 17.65 -33.36
C VAL A 9 4.85 18.51 -32.43
N PRO A 10 4.56 18.55 -31.12
CA PRO A 10 5.35 19.28 -30.16
C PRO A 10 6.81 18.79 -30.12
N ALA A 11 7.73 19.69 -29.77
CA ALA A 11 9.12 19.31 -29.63
C ALA A 11 9.28 18.27 -28.49
N GLY A 12 10.00 17.18 -28.77
CA GLY A 12 10.23 16.09 -27.82
C GLY A 12 9.36 14.85 -28.04
N GLU A 13 8.40 14.86 -28.97
CA GLU A 13 7.67 13.67 -29.36
C GLU A 13 8.44 12.78 -30.34
N VAL A 14 8.25 11.49 -30.23
CA VAL A 14 8.85 10.50 -31.12
C VAL A 14 7.89 10.23 -32.29
N VAL A 15 8.39 10.38 -33.50
CA VAL A 15 7.60 10.11 -34.72
C VAL A 15 8.32 9.08 -35.58
N LEU A 16 7.56 8.21 -36.19
CA LEU A 16 8.05 7.33 -37.24
C LEU A 16 8.23 8.16 -38.52
N VAL A 17 9.45 8.22 -39.02
CA VAL A 17 9.81 9.01 -40.21
C VAL A 17 10.21 8.08 -41.35
N ASP A 18 9.70 8.31 -42.55
CA ASP A 18 10.29 7.74 -43.74
C ASP A 18 11.55 8.53 -44.11
N PRO A 19 12.75 7.93 -43.96
CA PRO A 19 14.01 8.67 -44.18
C PRO A 19 14.21 9.05 -45.66
N LYS A 20 13.52 8.42 -46.59
CA LYS A 20 13.62 8.71 -48.02
C LYS A 20 12.72 9.87 -48.48
N ALA A 21 11.54 9.94 -47.86
CA ALA A 21 10.57 10.98 -48.14
C ALA A 21 10.65 12.19 -47.19
N ALA A 22 11.39 12.09 -46.10
CA ALA A 22 11.43 13.05 -45.01
C ALA A 22 10.05 13.45 -44.45
N ILE A 23 9.12 12.47 -44.41
CA ILE A 23 7.73 12.64 -44.01
C ILE A 23 7.54 11.90 -42.67
N ALA A 24 6.94 12.54 -41.68
CA ALA A 24 6.47 11.89 -40.47
C ALA A 24 5.22 11.07 -40.80
N LEU A 25 5.28 9.77 -40.57
CA LEU A 25 4.22 8.82 -40.91
C LEU A 25 3.21 8.66 -39.77
N GLU A 26 3.70 8.56 -38.56
CA GLU A 26 2.89 8.28 -37.37
C GLU A 26 3.59 8.80 -36.13
N LYS A 27 2.79 9.28 -35.16
CA LYS A 27 3.27 9.56 -33.80
C LYS A 27 3.45 8.24 -33.09
N VAL A 28 4.67 7.92 -32.71
CA VAL A 28 4.97 6.72 -31.92
C VAL A 28 4.77 7.11 -30.45
N GLU A 29 3.77 6.54 -29.81
CA GLU A 29 3.65 6.65 -28.37
C GLU A 29 4.92 6.07 -27.74
N LYS A 30 5.50 6.80 -26.77
CA LYS A 30 6.68 6.34 -26.02
C LYS A 30 6.31 5.07 -25.23
N THR A 31 6.39 3.91 -25.88
CA THR A 31 5.91 2.62 -25.39
C THR A 31 6.56 2.20 -24.09
N GLU A 32 7.77 2.68 -23.79
CA GLU A 32 8.49 2.40 -22.55
C GLU A 32 7.84 3.03 -21.32
N VAL A 33 7.13 4.15 -21.48
CA VAL A 33 6.44 4.86 -20.39
C VAL A 33 5.01 4.39 -20.21
N THR A 34 4.40 3.89 -21.29
CA THR A 34 3.05 3.30 -21.26
C THR A 34 3.03 1.96 -20.50
N GLN A 35 4.18 1.30 -20.36
CA GLN A 35 4.34 0.09 -19.54
C GLN A 35 4.53 0.40 -18.04
N LEU A 36 4.87 1.64 -17.66
CA LEU A 36 4.82 2.08 -16.28
C LEU A 36 3.35 2.32 -15.96
N SER A 37 2.76 1.43 -15.19
CA SER A 37 1.33 1.27 -14.90
C SER A 37 0.62 2.61 -14.67
N LEU A 38 0.04 3.16 -15.72
CA LEU A 38 -0.99 4.18 -15.62
C LEU A 38 -2.24 3.42 -15.21
N GLU A 39 -2.50 3.34 -13.91
CA GLU A 39 -3.79 2.86 -13.45
C GLU A 39 -4.79 4.01 -13.69
N GLU A 40 -5.88 3.72 -14.38
CA GLU A 40 -7.09 4.53 -14.31
C GLU A 40 -7.46 4.69 -12.84
N VAL A 41 -8.14 5.78 -12.49
CA VAL A 41 -8.50 6.10 -11.09
C VAL A 41 -8.92 4.84 -10.35
N PRO A 42 -8.21 4.47 -9.27
CA PRO A 42 -8.61 3.30 -8.50
C PRO A 42 -9.99 3.57 -7.91
N ASP A 43 -10.94 2.66 -8.09
CA ASP A 43 -12.26 2.74 -7.45
C ASP A 43 -12.15 2.27 -5.99
N VAL A 44 -11.33 2.99 -5.22
CA VAL A 44 -11.13 2.77 -3.78
C VAL A 44 -11.43 4.06 -3.07
N ARG A 45 -12.40 4.05 -2.16
CA ARG A 45 -12.82 5.20 -1.36
C ARG A 45 -12.31 5.06 0.07
N TYR A 46 -12.29 6.17 0.81
CA TYR A 46 -11.97 6.12 2.24
C TYR A 46 -12.95 5.25 3.03
N GLU A 47 -14.21 5.22 2.60
CA GLU A 47 -15.25 4.38 3.20
C GLU A 47 -14.95 2.88 3.07
N ASP A 48 -14.11 2.47 2.11
CA ASP A 48 -13.72 1.08 1.92
C ASP A 48 -12.58 0.66 2.86
N ILE A 49 -11.98 1.61 3.57
CA ILE A 49 -10.86 1.40 4.48
C ILE A 49 -11.41 1.38 5.91
N GLY A 50 -11.12 0.32 6.67
CA GLY A 50 -11.49 0.20 8.08
C GLY A 50 -10.28 0.36 9.00
N GLY A 51 -10.50 0.95 10.18
CA GLY A 51 -9.53 1.02 11.27
C GLY A 51 -8.37 1.99 11.06
N LEU A 52 -8.48 2.95 10.14
CA LEU A 52 -7.46 3.94 9.83
C LEU A 52 -8.01 5.38 9.82
N ASP A 53 -9.07 5.66 10.57
CA ASP A 53 -9.75 6.96 10.57
C ASP A 53 -8.83 8.13 10.93
N GLU A 54 -7.94 7.92 11.91
CA GLU A 54 -6.96 8.92 12.33
C GLU A 54 -5.97 9.24 11.20
N GLN A 55 -5.46 8.21 10.52
CA GLN A 55 -4.54 8.36 9.38
C GLN A 55 -5.22 9.04 8.19
N ILE A 56 -6.46 8.68 7.92
CA ILE A 56 -7.28 9.31 6.88
C ILE A 56 -7.51 10.78 7.20
N SER A 57 -7.82 11.12 8.46
CA SER A 57 -7.96 12.53 8.88
C SER A 57 -6.65 13.30 8.69
N GLN A 58 -5.52 12.74 9.12
CA GLN A 58 -4.21 13.37 8.93
C GLN A 58 -3.89 13.61 7.46
N ILE A 59 -4.25 12.67 6.58
CA ILE A 59 -4.06 12.82 5.13
C ILE A 59 -4.96 13.91 4.57
N ARG A 60 -6.23 13.95 4.94
CA ARG A 60 -7.15 15.02 4.50
C ARG A 60 -6.61 16.39 4.87
N ASP A 61 -6.19 16.55 6.11
CA ASP A 61 -5.67 17.83 6.61
C ASP A 61 -4.34 18.23 5.96
N SER A 62 -3.48 17.25 5.71
CA SER A 62 -2.12 17.54 5.25
C SER A 62 -1.97 17.53 3.72
N VAL A 63 -2.81 16.78 2.99
CA VAL A 63 -2.71 16.57 1.54
C VAL A 63 -3.86 17.22 0.80
N GLU A 64 -5.09 16.90 1.18
CA GLU A 64 -6.25 17.35 0.41
C GLU A 64 -6.51 18.83 0.60
N LEU A 65 -6.45 19.35 1.84
CA LEU A 65 -6.68 20.77 2.10
C LEU A 65 -5.79 21.70 1.28
N PRO A 66 -4.46 21.49 1.17
CA PRO A 66 -3.61 22.33 0.31
C PRO A 66 -3.98 22.28 -1.17
N PHE A 67 -4.44 21.11 -1.65
CA PHE A 67 -4.86 20.94 -3.04
C PHE A 67 -6.19 21.63 -3.35
N ILE A 68 -7.13 21.55 -2.39
CA ILE A 68 -8.51 22.11 -2.57
C ILE A 68 -8.53 23.61 -2.34
N HIS A 69 -7.71 24.10 -1.41
CA HIS A 69 -7.68 25.49 -0.97
C HIS A 69 -6.29 26.14 -1.10
N PRO A 70 -5.68 26.12 -2.30
CA PRO A 70 -4.35 26.69 -2.51
C PRO A 70 -4.29 28.19 -2.19
N ASP A 71 -5.40 28.91 -2.42
CA ASP A 71 -5.52 30.34 -2.14
C ASP A 71 -5.35 30.66 -0.66
N LEU A 72 -5.96 29.84 0.21
CA LEU A 72 -5.84 29.98 1.67
C LEU A 72 -4.40 29.72 2.10
N TYR A 73 -3.76 28.68 1.58
CA TYR A 73 -2.37 28.39 1.89
C TYR A 73 -1.47 29.57 1.48
N HIS A 74 -1.68 30.13 0.31
CA HIS A 74 -0.93 31.29 -0.15
C HIS A 74 -1.19 32.53 0.74
N GLN A 75 -2.44 32.77 1.17
CA GLN A 75 -2.81 33.88 2.06
C GLN A 75 -2.13 33.79 3.44
N TYR A 76 -1.93 32.57 3.95
CA TYR A 76 -1.24 32.32 5.23
C TYR A 76 0.27 32.09 5.07
N GLU A 77 0.82 32.34 3.87
CA GLU A 77 2.24 32.11 3.54
C GLU A 77 2.71 30.68 3.82
N LEU A 78 1.79 29.70 3.71
CA LEU A 78 2.09 28.30 3.85
C LEU A 78 2.42 27.68 2.50
N GLN A 79 3.45 26.84 2.46
CA GLN A 79 3.75 26.04 1.28
C GLN A 79 2.99 24.71 1.35
N PRO A 80 2.29 24.31 0.27
CA PRO A 80 1.68 22.98 0.24
C PRO A 80 2.78 21.90 0.30
N PRO A 81 2.52 20.80 1.00
CA PRO A 81 3.47 19.71 1.08
C PRO A 81 3.65 19.08 -0.30
N LYS A 82 4.86 18.60 -0.61
CA LYS A 82 5.17 17.98 -1.88
C LYS A 82 4.91 16.48 -1.87
N GLY A 83 5.00 15.87 -0.71
CA GLY A 83 4.83 14.45 -0.61
C GLY A 83 4.60 13.93 0.79
N VAL A 84 4.10 12.71 0.82
CA VAL A 84 3.77 11.97 2.03
C VAL A 84 4.51 10.65 2.04
N LEU A 85 5.05 10.26 3.19
CA LEU A 85 5.57 8.93 3.44
C LEU A 85 4.61 8.16 4.35
N LEU A 86 3.99 7.11 3.80
CA LEU A 86 3.23 6.13 4.55
C LEU A 86 4.18 5.02 5.02
N TYR A 87 4.31 4.83 6.31
CA TYR A 87 5.23 3.82 6.84
C TYR A 87 4.57 2.94 7.90
N GLY A 88 5.07 1.72 8.05
CA GLY A 88 4.57 0.77 9.04
C GLY A 88 4.46 -0.66 8.52
N PRO A 89 3.90 -1.60 9.30
CA PRO A 89 3.89 -3.01 8.97
C PRO A 89 3.25 -3.34 7.63
N PRO A 90 3.65 -4.44 6.96
CA PRO A 90 3.04 -4.89 5.72
C PRO A 90 1.58 -5.32 5.94
N GLY A 91 0.77 -5.20 4.88
CA GLY A 91 -0.63 -5.64 4.90
C GLY A 91 -1.58 -4.77 5.74
N CYS A 92 -1.16 -3.57 6.16
CA CYS A 92 -1.96 -2.67 6.99
C CYS A 92 -2.68 -1.55 6.21
N GLY A 93 -2.67 -1.58 4.86
CA GLY A 93 -3.50 -0.70 4.05
C GLY A 93 -2.81 0.52 3.43
N LYS A 94 -1.47 0.64 3.48
CA LYS A 94 -0.74 1.79 2.89
C LYS A 94 -1.10 2.05 1.43
N THR A 95 -1.10 1.01 0.59
CA THR A 95 -1.46 1.10 -0.83
C THR A 95 -2.94 1.46 -1.02
N LEU A 96 -3.84 0.98 -0.14
CA LEU A 96 -5.26 1.35 -0.17
C LEU A 96 -5.46 2.83 0.12
N ILE A 97 -4.74 3.36 1.12
CA ILE A 97 -4.76 4.80 1.45
C ILE A 97 -4.34 5.63 0.23
N ALA A 98 -3.21 5.30 -0.41
CA ALA A 98 -2.73 6.04 -1.58
C ALA A 98 -3.76 6.05 -2.73
N LYS A 99 -4.42 4.93 -2.96
CA LYS A 99 -5.51 4.82 -3.94
C LYS A 99 -6.73 5.67 -3.56
N ALA A 100 -7.12 5.65 -2.29
CA ALA A 100 -8.25 6.46 -1.81
C ALA A 100 -7.96 7.97 -1.88
N VAL A 101 -6.72 8.40 -1.62
CA VAL A 101 -6.30 9.79 -1.82
C VAL A 101 -6.49 10.22 -3.28
N ALA A 102 -6.01 9.42 -4.22
CA ALA A 102 -6.14 9.72 -5.65
C ALA A 102 -7.61 9.83 -6.08
N HIS A 103 -8.47 8.94 -5.58
CA HIS A 103 -9.90 8.96 -5.83
C HIS A 103 -10.57 10.21 -5.22
N SER A 104 -10.26 10.52 -3.96
CA SER A 104 -10.84 11.68 -3.25
C SER A 104 -10.45 12.99 -3.92
N LEU A 105 -9.18 13.18 -4.27
CA LEU A 105 -8.71 14.37 -4.97
C LEU A 105 -9.42 14.56 -6.33
N ALA A 106 -9.61 13.46 -7.08
CA ALA A 106 -10.32 13.50 -8.35
C ALA A 106 -11.79 13.96 -8.18
N GLN A 107 -12.48 13.46 -7.15
CA GLN A 107 -13.87 13.86 -6.88
C GLN A 107 -13.99 15.33 -6.48
N GLN A 108 -13.08 15.82 -5.63
CA GLN A 108 -13.16 17.16 -5.06
C GLN A 108 -12.79 18.25 -6.07
N LEU A 109 -11.90 17.96 -7.02
CA LEU A 109 -11.52 18.91 -8.06
C LEU A 109 -12.49 18.95 -9.25
N GLY A 110 -13.60 18.19 -9.20
CA GLY A 110 -14.66 18.26 -10.20
C GLY A 110 -14.28 17.69 -11.58
N SER A 111 -13.21 16.94 -11.66
CA SER A 111 -12.65 16.38 -12.91
C SER A 111 -13.36 15.10 -13.38
N GLU A 112 -14.70 15.04 -13.33
CA GLU A 112 -15.51 13.86 -13.68
C GLU A 112 -14.99 12.53 -13.06
N GLY A 113 -14.35 12.62 -11.86
CA GLY A 113 -13.79 11.49 -11.17
C GLY A 113 -12.48 10.94 -11.77
N THR A 114 -11.78 11.68 -12.65
CA THR A 114 -10.54 11.20 -13.25
C THR A 114 -9.30 11.89 -12.66
N SER A 115 -8.41 11.11 -12.03
CA SER A 115 -7.06 11.51 -11.66
C SER A 115 -6.04 10.63 -12.40
N TYR A 116 -4.80 11.05 -12.43
CA TYR A 116 -3.72 10.20 -12.92
C TYR A 116 -3.01 9.57 -11.73
N PHE A 117 -3.05 8.24 -11.66
CA PHE A 117 -2.37 7.48 -10.62
C PHE A 117 -1.23 6.66 -11.24
N LEU A 118 0.00 7.09 -10.97
CA LEU A 118 1.21 6.41 -11.41
C LEU A 118 1.67 5.48 -10.29
N ASN A 119 1.38 4.19 -10.40
CA ASN A 119 1.74 3.18 -9.41
C ASN A 119 3.08 2.55 -9.75
N ILE A 120 4.08 2.80 -8.93
CA ILE A 120 5.45 2.35 -9.13
C ILE A 120 5.87 1.46 -7.97
N LYS A 121 6.17 0.20 -8.27
CA LYS A 121 6.74 -0.71 -7.27
C LYS A 121 8.26 -0.64 -7.31
N GLY A 122 8.85 -0.45 -6.15
CA GLY A 122 10.29 -0.35 -6.02
C GLY A 122 11.07 -1.45 -6.75
N PRO A 123 10.78 -2.75 -6.53
CA PRO A 123 11.49 -3.83 -7.21
C PRO A 123 11.41 -3.78 -8.74
N GLU A 124 10.35 -3.22 -9.32
CA GLU A 124 10.19 -3.12 -10.78
C GLU A 124 11.11 -2.06 -11.41
N LEU A 125 11.56 -1.09 -10.61
CA LEU A 125 12.53 -0.08 -11.09
C LEU A 125 13.96 -0.60 -11.11
N LEU A 126 14.26 -1.60 -10.28
CA LEU A 126 15.62 -2.15 -10.21
C LEU A 126 16.02 -2.76 -11.55
N ASN A 127 17.16 -2.35 -12.05
CA ASN A 127 17.75 -2.93 -13.26
C ASN A 127 19.23 -3.26 -13.01
N LYS A 128 19.71 -4.28 -13.70
CA LYS A 128 21.12 -4.72 -13.63
C LYS A 128 22.09 -3.73 -14.31
N TYR A 129 21.56 -2.89 -15.19
CA TYR A 129 22.37 -1.93 -15.94
C TYR A 129 22.47 -0.61 -15.19
N VAL A 130 23.69 -0.10 -15.03
CA VAL A 130 23.98 1.18 -14.38
C VAL A 130 23.28 2.31 -15.14
N GLY A 131 22.62 3.21 -14.40
CA GLY A 131 21.93 4.36 -14.97
C GLY A 131 20.51 4.10 -15.47
N GLU A 132 20.08 2.83 -15.57
CA GLU A 132 18.74 2.51 -16.07
C GLU A 132 17.65 2.81 -15.03
N THR A 133 17.92 2.56 -13.76
CA THR A 133 17.01 2.91 -12.66
C THR A 133 16.81 4.42 -12.58
N GLU A 134 17.88 5.20 -12.67
CA GLU A 134 17.83 6.68 -12.69
C GLU A 134 17.07 7.19 -13.91
N ARG A 135 17.30 6.58 -15.09
CA ARG A 135 16.56 6.92 -16.31
C ARG A 135 15.07 6.69 -16.14
N ARG A 136 14.66 5.56 -15.54
CA ARG A 136 13.25 5.25 -15.28
C ARG A 136 12.63 6.24 -14.30
N ILE A 137 13.32 6.59 -13.22
CA ILE A 137 12.85 7.62 -12.28
C ILE A 137 12.60 8.93 -13.03
N ARG A 138 13.54 9.39 -13.83
CA ARG A 138 13.39 10.61 -14.63
C ARG A 138 12.17 10.55 -15.55
N LEU A 139 11.97 9.44 -16.26
CA LEU A 139 10.84 9.26 -17.18
C LEU A 139 9.49 9.30 -16.45
N ILE A 140 9.40 8.76 -15.22
CA ILE A 140 8.19 8.83 -14.38
C ILE A 140 7.83 10.30 -14.11
N PHE A 141 8.79 11.08 -13.65
CA PHE A 141 8.57 12.49 -13.33
C PHE A 141 8.34 13.35 -14.58
N GLU A 142 9.01 13.07 -15.70
CA GLU A 142 8.71 13.68 -17.00
C GLU A 142 7.26 13.42 -17.40
N ARG A 143 6.81 12.17 -17.27
CA ARG A 143 5.42 11.80 -17.56
C ARG A 143 4.42 12.49 -16.64
N ALA A 144 4.72 12.57 -15.36
CA ALA A 144 3.87 13.30 -14.40
C ALA A 144 3.75 14.79 -14.78
N ARG A 145 4.85 15.43 -15.17
CA ARG A 145 4.86 16.83 -15.64
C ARG A 145 4.03 17.00 -16.93
N GLU A 146 4.17 16.09 -17.88
CA GLU A 146 3.36 16.11 -19.11
C GLU A 146 1.86 16.02 -18.78
N LEU A 147 1.47 15.07 -17.91
CA LEU A 147 0.07 14.89 -17.49
C LEU A 147 -0.46 16.11 -16.73
N ALA A 148 0.33 16.68 -15.84
CA ALA A 148 -0.01 17.87 -15.09
C ALA A 148 -0.24 19.11 -15.99
N GLN A 149 0.53 19.24 -17.06
CA GLN A 149 0.38 20.32 -18.03
C GLN A 149 -0.82 20.13 -18.98
N LEU A 150 -1.17 18.87 -19.29
CA LEU A 150 -2.33 18.56 -20.15
C LEU A 150 -3.66 18.95 -19.51
N SER A 151 -3.75 18.91 -18.20
CA SER A 151 -4.99 19.15 -17.45
C SER A 151 -4.67 19.72 -16.07
N ALA A 152 -4.70 21.03 -15.92
CA ALA A 152 -4.42 21.69 -14.65
C ALA A 152 -5.42 21.28 -13.53
N ASP A 153 -6.65 20.89 -13.90
CA ASP A 153 -7.71 20.51 -12.98
C ASP A 153 -7.66 19.01 -12.57
N ARG A 154 -6.73 18.25 -13.14
CA ARG A 154 -6.60 16.82 -12.82
C ARG A 154 -5.38 16.59 -11.92
N PRO A 155 -5.57 16.00 -10.74
CA PRO A 155 -4.45 15.67 -9.87
C PRO A 155 -3.64 14.50 -10.47
N VAL A 156 -2.32 14.60 -10.34
CA VAL A 156 -1.37 13.55 -10.68
C VAL A 156 -0.76 13.02 -9.39
N VAL A 157 -1.04 11.77 -9.07
CA VAL A 157 -0.47 11.10 -7.89
C VAL A 157 0.62 10.14 -8.35
N ILE A 158 1.84 10.37 -7.92
CA ILE A 158 2.96 9.45 -8.11
C ILE A 158 3.07 8.61 -6.83
N PHE A 159 2.81 7.32 -6.93
CA PHE A 159 2.87 6.42 -5.79
C PHE A 159 4.05 5.46 -5.92
N PHE A 160 4.99 5.55 -4.98
CA PHE A 160 6.10 4.63 -4.85
C PHE A 160 5.81 3.61 -3.74
N ASP A 161 5.57 2.34 -4.11
CA ASP A 161 5.43 1.25 -3.16
C ASP A 161 6.77 0.53 -2.93
N GLU A 162 6.94 -0.03 -1.75
CA GLU A 162 8.17 -0.73 -1.35
C GLU A 162 9.45 0.10 -1.56
N MET A 163 9.41 1.38 -1.16
CA MET A 163 10.52 2.33 -1.34
C MET A 163 11.85 1.82 -0.78
N GLU A 164 11.81 1.02 0.27
CA GLU A 164 12.98 0.41 0.89
C GLU A 164 13.78 -0.49 -0.06
N SER A 165 13.20 -0.90 -1.16
CA SER A 165 13.92 -1.72 -2.15
C SER A 165 14.92 -0.93 -2.96
N ILE A 166 14.72 0.41 -3.11
CA ILE A 166 15.51 1.25 -4.02
C ILE A 166 16.21 2.39 -3.29
N PHE A 167 15.55 3.01 -2.31
CA PHE A 167 15.97 4.27 -1.70
C PHE A 167 16.59 4.07 -0.32
N ARG A 168 17.55 3.13 -0.23
CA ARG A 168 18.22 2.78 1.02
C ARG A 168 19.31 3.77 1.42
N THR A 169 19.54 3.82 2.73
CA THR A 169 20.69 4.52 3.32
C THR A 169 22.00 3.91 2.83
N ARG A 170 22.97 4.74 2.49
CA ARG A 170 24.29 4.32 1.99
C ARG A 170 24.98 3.38 2.97
N GLY A 171 25.53 2.25 2.46
CA GLY A 171 26.33 1.33 3.25
C GLY A 171 25.55 0.18 3.91
N SER A 172 24.27 0.02 3.62
CA SER A 172 23.44 -1.07 4.19
C SER A 172 23.44 -2.38 3.36
N GLY A 173 24.15 -2.44 2.23
CA GLY A 173 24.12 -3.62 1.35
C GLY A 173 25.31 -3.78 0.40
N VAL A 174 25.30 -4.87 -0.38
CA VAL A 174 26.38 -5.33 -1.29
C VAL A 174 26.49 -4.51 -2.59
N SER A 175 25.60 -3.55 -2.86
CA SER A 175 25.49 -2.83 -4.14
C SER A 175 25.77 -1.33 -3.96
N SER A 176 26.98 -0.96 -3.56
CA SER A 176 27.36 0.43 -3.25
C SER A 176 27.21 1.42 -4.41
N ASP A 177 27.31 1.00 -5.66
CA ASP A 177 27.31 1.91 -6.80
C ASP A 177 25.89 2.36 -7.21
N MET A 178 24.87 1.50 -7.10
CA MET A 178 23.48 1.88 -7.40
C MET A 178 22.90 2.83 -6.34
N GLU A 179 23.24 2.63 -5.06
CA GLU A 179 22.76 3.47 -3.95
C GLU A 179 23.31 4.91 -4.02
N THR A 180 24.46 5.12 -4.68
CA THR A 180 25.10 6.43 -4.76
C THR A 180 24.46 7.37 -5.77
N THR A 181 23.72 6.88 -6.75
CA THR A 181 23.18 7.68 -7.87
C THR A 181 21.66 7.76 -7.88
N VAL A 182 20.96 6.71 -7.43
CA VAL A 182 19.48 6.62 -7.47
C VAL A 182 18.83 7.60 -6.50
N VAL A 183 19.30 7.68 -5.24
CA VAL A 183 18.76 8.63 -4.25
C VAL A 183 18.95 10.08 -4.70
N PRO A 184 20.13 10.55 -5.12
CA PRO A 184 20.30 11.89 -5.66
C PRO A 184 19.40 12.20 -6.86
N GLN A 185 19.15 11.22 -7.75
CA GLN A 185 18.24 11.43 -8.88
C GLN A 185 16.81 11.68 -8.38
N LEU A 186 16.31 10.85 -7.45
CA LEU A 186 14.97 11.06 -6.86
C LEU A 186 14.87 12.44 -6.19
N LEU A 187 15.89 12.84 -5.42
CA LEU A 187 15.91 14.13 -4.75
C LEU A 187 15.83 15.30 -5.76
N THR A 188 16.55 15.20 -6.87
CA THR A 188 16.50 16.19 -7.95
C THR A 188 15.12 16.28 -8.58
N GLU A 189 14.46 15.13 -8.78
CA GLU A 189 13.11 15.10 -9.35
C GLU A 189 12.07 15.65 -8.37
N LEU A 190 12.15 15.30 -7.08
CA LEU A 190 11.28 15.85 -6.03
C LEU A 190 11.41 17.37 -5.91
N ASP A 191 12.66 17.88 -5.94
CA ASP A 191 12.91 19.31 -5.92
C ASP A 191 12.37 20.00 -7.19
N GLY A 192 12.35 19.30 -8.34
CA GLY A 192 11.79 19.79 -9.61
C GLY A 192 10.26 19.80 -9.71
N VAL A 193 9.55 19.15 -8.79
CA VAL A 193 8.07 19.16 -8.72
C VAL A 193 7.52 20.44 -8.10
N GLU A 194 8.37 21.29 -7.50
CA GLU A 194 7.97 22.53 -6.81
C GLU A 194 7.08 23.48 -7.62
N SER A 195 7.21 23.45 -8.92
CA SER A 195 6.46 24.33 -9.83
C SER A 195 5.09 23.79 -10.24
N LEU A 196 4.72 22.58 -9.81
CA LEU A 196 3.50 21.89 -10.23
C LEU A 196 2.50 21.79 -9.06
N SER A 197 1.47 22.61 -9.12
CA SER A 197 0.45 22.67 -8.06
C SER A 197 -0.49 21.45 -8.00
N ASN A 198 -0.52 20.64 -9.06
CA ASN A 198 -1.42 19.49 -9.20
C ASN A 198 -0.71 18.13 -9.17
N VAL A 199 0.54 18.07 -8.73
CA VAL A 199 1.30 16.82 -8.58
C VAL A 199 1.59 16.56 -7.11
N ILE A 200 1.33 15.34 -6.64
CA ILE A 200 1.73 14.89 -5.31
C ILE A 200 2.48 13.56 -5.39
N VAL A 201 3.49 13.40 -4.54
CA VAL A 201 4.24 12.15 -4.42
C VAL A 201 3.87 11.47 -3.11
N ILE A 202 3.45 10.21 -3.19
CA ILE A 202 3.16 9.38 -2.03
C ILE A 202 4.15 8.21 -2.03
N GLY A 203 4.94 8.10 -0.98
CA GLY A 203 5.82 6.97 -0.76
C GLY A 203 5.21 5.99 0.24
N ALA A 204 5.42 4.69 0.05
CA ALA A 204 5.08 3.67 1.02
C ALA A 204 6.28 2.78 1.32
N THR A 205 6.49 2.49 2.59
CA THR A 205 7.57 1.60 3.03
C THR A 205 7.13 0.74 4.22
N ASN A 206 7.65 -0.49 4.26
CA ASN A 206 7.51 -1.36 5.43
C ASN A 206 8.67 -1.18 6.42
N ARG A 207 9.73 -0.45 6.02
CA ARG A 207 11.00 -0.34 6.74
C ARG A 207 11.55 1.08 6.65
N GLU A 208 10.93 2.01 7.37
CA GLU A 208 11.30 3.43 7.36
C GLU A 208 12.76 3.70 7.76
N GLU A 209 13.32 2.83 8.59
CA GLU A 209 14.72 2.93 9.03
C GLU A 209 15.72 2.67 7.90
N LEU A 210 15.29 2.06 6.80
CA LEU A 210 16.12 1.83 5.62
C LEU A 210 16.10 3.00 4.63
N ILE A 211 15.09 3.86 4.70
CA ILE A 211 14.95 5.00 3.78
C ILE A 211 16.01 6.05 4.09
N ASP A 212 16.65 6.56 3.05
CA ASP A 212 17.62 7.64 3.20
C ASP A 212 16.96 8.89 3.83
N PRO A 213 17.49 9.40 4.95
CA PRO A 213 16.93 10.56 5.65
C PRO A 213 16.80 11.81 4.77
N ALA A 214 17.59 11.94 3.70
CA ALA A 214 17.51 13.08 2.80
C ALA A 214 16.17 13.15 2.05
N ILE A 215 15.50 12.01 1.82
CA ILE A 215 14.19 11.94 1.17
C ILE A 215 13.09 12.50 2.10
N MET A 216 13.27 12.36 3.40
CA MET A 216 12.30 12.75 4.42
C MET A 216 12.51 14.18 4.97
N ARG A 217 13.33 14.99 4.33
CA ARG A 217 13.57 16.38 4.73
C ARG A 217 12.42 17.29 4.28
N PRO A 218 12.21 18.45 4.98
CA PRO A 218 11.25 19.46 4.56
C PRO A 218 11.38 19.81 3.07
N GLY A 219 10.23 19.92 2.42
CA GLY A 219 10.15 20.19 0.98
C GLY A 219 10.25 18.95 0.08
N ARG A 220 10.19 17.72 0.63
CA ARG A 220 10.20 16.45 -0.11
C ARG A 220 9.07 15.53 0.42
N LEU A 221 9.39 14.34 0.94
CA LEU A 221 8.40 13.51 1.65
C LEU A 221 8.41 13.89 3.14
N ASP A 222 7.98 15.09 3.44
CA ASP A 222 8.08 15.69 4.77
C ASP A 222 6.91 15.34 5.69
N ILE A 223 5.77 14.96 5.13
CA ILE A 223 4.65 14.43 5.91
C ILE A 223 4.86 12.94 6.12
N LYS A 224 4.90 12.53 7.38
CA LYS A 224 5.10 11.12 7.76
C LYS A 224 3.88 10.61 8.50
N ILE A 225 3.23 9.60 7.94
CA ILE A 225 2.02 9.00 8.52
C ILE A 225 2.28 7.54 8.81
N ARG A 226 2.18 7.19 10.09
CA ARG A 226 2.35 5.82 10.53
C ARG A 226 1.05 5.05 10.37
N VAL A 227 1.10 3.97 9.59
CA VAL A 227 0.00 3.04 9.40
C VAL A 227 0.23 1.84 10.31
N ASN A 228 -0.46 1.81 11.43
CA ASN A 228 -0.31 0.77 12.45
C ASN A 228 -1.11 -0.50 12.09
N ARG A 229 -0.82 -1.58 12.82
CA ARG A 229 -1.69 -2.75 12.82
C ARG A 229 -3.05 -2.39 13.41
N PRO A 230 -4.15 -3.01 12.93
CA PRO A 230 -5.47 -2.72 13.47
C PRO A 230 -5.55 -3.16 14.94
N ASN A 231 -6.16 -2.33 15.76
CA ASN A 231 -6.63 -2.74 17.08
C ASN A 231 -7.94 -3.55 16.94
N LYS A 232 -8.50 -4.02 18.04
CA LYS A 232 -9.72 -4.83 18.05
C LYS A 232 -10.90 -4.14 17.36
N GLN A 233 -11.05 -2.84 17.54
CA GLN A 233 -12.10 -2.05 16.90
C GLN A 233 -11.85 -1.92 15.39
N GLY A 234 -10.63 -1.56 14.98
CA GLY A 234 -10.25 -1.49 13.57
C GLY A 234 -10.40 -2.82 12.85
N ALA A 235 -10.08 -3.95 13.53
CA ALA A 235 -10.32 -5.27 12.97
C ALA A 235 -11.81 -5.53 12.69
N ARG A 236 -12.71 -5.11 13.61
CA ARG A 236 -14.15 -5.20 13.40
C ARG A 236 -14.59 -4.41 12.17
N GLU A 237 -14.09 -3.21 12.01
CA GLU A 237 -14.37 -2.37 10.85
C GLU A 237 -13.87 -3.01 9.55
N ILE A 238 -12.64 -3.57 9.55
CA ILE A 238 -12.08 -4.27 8.39
C ILE A 238 -12.95 -5.49 8.04
N PHE A 239 -13.37 -6.29 9.02
CA PHE A 239 -14.31 -7.40 8.79
C PHE A 239 -15.60 -6.90 8.14
N ALA A 240 -16.20 -5.82 8.67
CA ALA A 240 -17.45 -5.26 8.16
C ALA A 240 -17.32 -4.75 6.71
N ARG A 241 -16.15 -4.26 6.27
CA ARG A 241 -15.92 -3.88 4.87
C ARG A 241 -15.89 -5.07 3.91
N HIS A 242 -15.38 -6.21 4.35
CA HIS A 242 -15.24 -7.40 3.52
C HIS A 242 -16.35 -8.43 3.70
N PHE A 243 -17.10 -8.34 4.80
CA PHE A 243 -18.20 -9.24 5.14
C PHE A 243 -19.48 -8.44 5.30
N THR A 244 -20.21 -8.30 4.21
CA THR A 244 -21.44 -7.51 4.08
C THR A 244 -22.65 -8.44 3.99
N GLU A 245 -23.86 -7.90 4.16
CA GLU A 245 -25.13 -8.59 4.02
C GLU A 245 -25.31 -9.29 2.65
N SER A 246 -24.59 -8.86 1.62
CA SER A 246 -24.61 -9.50 0.30
C SER A 246 -23.90 -10.87 0.27
N VAL A 247 -23.09 -11.17 1.28
CA VAL A 247 -22.38 -12.45 1.41
C VAL A 247 -23.29 -13.41 2.20
N PRO A 248 -23.65 -14.58 1.64
CA PRO A 248 -24.49 -15.56 2.37
C PRO A 248 -23.88 -15.93 3.73
N HIS A 249 -24.68 -15.84 4.80
CA HIS A 249 -24.24 -16.13 6.16
C HIS A 249 -25.37 -16.71 7.01
N GLN A 250 -25.01 -17.39 8.09
CA GLN A 250 -25.95 -18.02 9.02
C GLN A 250 -25.99 -17.22 10.33
N GLY A 251 -27.14 -16.64 10.65
CA GLY A 251 -27.33 -15.82 11.85
C GLY A 251 -27.03 -14.34 11.63
N ALA A 252 -26.91 -13.56 12.69
CA ALA A 252 -26.69 -12.13 12.63
C ALA A 252 -25.22 -11.83 12.23
N LEU A 253 -25.04 -10.99 11.20
CA LEU A 253 -23.73 -10.65 10.67
C LEU A 253 -22.81 -10.04 11.74
N ASP A 254 -23.34 -9.13 12.56
CA ASP A 254 -22.58 -8.50 13.64
C ASP A 254 -22.08 -9.50 14.68
N GLU A 255 -22.87 -10.52 15.02
CA GLU A 255 -22.47 -11.56 15.97
C GLU A 255 -21.34 -12.44 15.40
N LEU A 256 -21.40 -12.72 14.10
CA LEU A 256 -20.35 -13.47 13.41
C LEU A 256 -19.04 -12.68 13.39
N ILE A 257 -19.10 -11.38 13.08
CA ILE A 257 -17.93 -10.49 13.10
C ILE A 257 -17.35 -10.38 14.50
N ILE A 258 -18.19 -10.16 15.51
CA ILE A 258 -17.75 -10.09 16.92
C ILE A 258 -17.05 -11.38 17.32
N ALA A 259 -17.65 -12.54 17.01
CA ALA A 259 -17.07 -13.84 17.36
C ALA A 259 -15.70 -14.06 16.67
N ALA A 260 -15.56 -13.67 15.40
CA ALA A 260 -14.29 -13.75 14.69
C ALA A 260 -13.22 -12.84 15.29
N VAL A 261 -13.59 -11.60 15.61
CA VAL A 261 -12.67 -10.63 16.23
C VAL A 261 -12.26 -11.05 17.63
N ASP A 262 -13.19 -11.56 18.44
CA ASP A 262 -12.89 -12.05 19.79
C ASP A 262 -11.91 -13.22 19.76
N GLU A 263 -12.09 -14.16 18.83
CA GLU A 263 -11.14 -15.27 18.64
C GLU A 263 -9.77 -14.79 18.16
N LEU A 264 -9.75 -13.84 17.21
CA LEU A 264 -8.50 -13.31 16.63
C LEU A 264 -7.68 -12.52 17.66
N TYR A 265 -8.37 -11.81 18.57
CA TYR A 265 -7.75 -11.00 19.63
C TYR A 265 -7.72 -11.71 21.00
N ALA A 266 -8.02 -13.00 21.03
CA ALA A 266 -7.88 -13.79 22.24
C ALA A 266 -6.44 -13.77 22.77
N ASP A 267 -6.29 -13.85 24.08
CA ASP A 267 -5.00 -13.81 24.77
C ASP A 267 -4.23 -15.12 24.55
N ARG A 268 -3.59 -15.23 23.39
CA ARG A 268 -2.81 -16.41 22.99
C ARG A 268 -1.35 -16.03 22.82
N PRO A 269 -0.46 -16.47 23.73
CA PRO A 269 0.97 -16.32 23.58
C PRO A 269 1.44 -16.93 22.25
N PHE A 270 2.28 -16.19 21.53
CA PHE A 270 2.76 -16.62 20.21
C PHE A 270 4.28 -16.70 20.13
N VAL A 271 4.96 -15.65 20.62
CA VAL A 271 6.41 -15.56 20.56
C VAL A 271 6.95 -15.01 21.86
N GLN A 272 8.06 -15.59 22.34
CA GLN A 272 8.83 -15.03 23.45
C GLN A 272 10.13 -14.41 22.92
N LEU A 273 10.35 -13.15 23.26
CA LEU A 273 11.56 -12.41 22.96
C LEU A 273 12.48 -12.43 24.16
N HIS A 274 13.77 -12.64 23.93
CA HIS A 274 14.81 -12.57 24.93
C HIS A 274 15.73 -11.41 24.60
N PHE A 275 15.86 -10.47 25.53
CA PHE A 275 16.68 -9.28 25.35
C PHE A 275 18.07 -9.43 25.97
N SER A 276 19.02 -8.65 25.48
CA SER A 276 20.38 -8.56 26.01
C SER A 276 20.45 -8.09 27.47
N SER A 277 19.40 -7.44 27.96
CA SER A 277 19.22 -7.08 29.36
C SER A 277 18.87 -8.26 30.26
N GLY A 278 18.55 -9.43 29.70
CA GLY A 278 18.02 -10.59 30.41
C GLY A 278 16.50 -10.57 30.59
N GLU A 279 15.83 -9.49 30.20
CA GLU A 279 14.38 -9.39 30.20
C GLU A 279 13.75 -10.28 29.13
N ARG A 280 12.49 -10.64 29.35
CA ARG A 280 11.70 -11.46 28.41
C ARG A 280 10.35 -10.79 28.20
N GLU A 281 9.91 -10.74 26.95
CA GLU A 281 8.59 -10.25 26.57
C GLU A 281 7.85 -11.33 25.78
N ILE A 282 6.56 -11.49 26.05
CA ILE A 282 5.68 -12.41 25.31
C ILE A 282 4.80 -11.59 24.39
N LEU A 283 4.95 -11.82 23.10
CA LEU A 283 4.06 -11.27 22.09
C LEU A 283 2.93 -12.28 21.84
N HIS A 284 1.73 -11.75 21.70
CA HIS A 284 0.53 -12.52 21.44
C HIS A 284 0.19 -12.52 19.96
N TYR A 285 -0.60 -13.49 19.51
CA TYR A 285 -0.98 -13.57 18.09
C TYR A 285 -1.69 -12.29 17.60
N ARG A 286 -2.48 -11.64 18.46
CA ARG A 286 -3.15 -10.37 18.18
C ARG A 286 -2.19 -9.25 17.76
N ASP A 287 -0.94 -9.28 18.24
CA ASP A 287 0.07 -8.24 17.94
C ASP A 287 0.60 -8.32 16.50
N PHE A 288 0.26 -9.40 15.79
CA PHE A 288 0.64 -9.65 14.40
C PHE A 288 -0.50 -9.44 13.40
N VAL A 289 -1.72 -9.23 13.88
CA VAL A 289 -2.89 -9.08 13.02
C VAL A 289 -2.72 -7.91 12.04
N SER A 290 -3.04 -8.15 10.78
CA SER A 290 -3.04 -7.14 9.73
C SER A 290 -4.35 -7.17 8.94
N GLY A 291 -4.64 -6.11 8.19
CA GLY A 291 -5.82 -6.05 7.33
C GLY A 291 -5.81 -7.16 6.27
N ALA A 292 -4.63 -7.46 5.71
CA ALA A 292 -4.47 -8.54 4.74
C ALA A 292 -4.78 -9.92 5.34
N MET A 293 -4.38 -10.18 6.60
CA MET A 293 -4.74 -11.42 7.31
C MET A 293 -6.25 -11.54 7.47
N ILE A 294 -6.94 -10.47 7.87
CA ILE A 294 -8.40 -10.46 8.02
C ILE A 294 -9.08 -10.78 6.70
N ALA A 295 -8.66 -10.15 5.60
CA ALA A 295 -9.19 -10.42 4.27
C ALA A 295 -8.94 -11.89 3.83
N ASN A 296 -7.76 -12.45 4.14
CA ASN A 296 -7.42 -13.84 3.86
C ASN A 296 -8.27 -14.82 4.69
N ILE A 297 -8.44 -14.58 5.99
CA ILE A 297 -9.31 -15.35 6.87
C ILE A 297 -10.73 -15.41 6.31
N LEU A 298 -11.27 -14.27 5.90
CA LEU A 298 -12.62 -14.21 5.35
C LEU A 298 -12.73 -14.94 4.01
N SER A 299 -11.74 -14.80 3.14
CA SER A 299 -11.67 -15.55 1.87
C SER A 299 -11.64 -17.07 2.11
N ARG A 300 -10.94 -17.51 3.14
CA ARG A 300 -10.86 -18.91 3.56
C ARG A 300 -12.21 -19.38 4.12
N ALA A 301 -12.86 -18.59 4.97
CA ALA A 301 -14.18 -18.90 5.51
C ALA A 301 -15.24 -19.01 4.39
N LYS A 302 -15.22 -18.11 3.39
CA LYS A 302 -16.07 -18.21 2.19
C LYS A 302 -15.86 -19.53 1.45
N LYS A 303 -14.61 -19.96 1.26
CA LYS A 303 -14.28 -21.24 0.59
C LYS A 303 -14.75 -22.45 1.40
N LEU A 304 -14.68 -22.42 2.73
CA LEU A 304 -15.20 -23.47 3.60
C LEU A 304 -16.71 -23.56 3.49
N ALA A 305 -17.43 -22.45 3.56
CA ALA A 305 -18.87 -22.40 3.40
C ALA A 305 -19.34 -22.93 2.03
N ILE A 306 -18.65 -22.55 0.95
CA ILE A 306 -18.93 -23.07 -0.41
C ILE A 306 -18.72 -24.59 -0.46
N LYS A 307 -17.64 -25.10 0.16
CA LYS A 307 -17.35 -26.54 0.18
C LYS A 307 -18.44 -27.33 0.91
N ASP A 308 -18.95 -26.81 2.01
CA ASP A 308 -19.99 -27.44 2.77
C ASP A 308 -21.36 -27.35 2.05
N ALA A 309 -21.69 -26.24 1.41
CA ALA A 309 -22.87 -26.12 0.56
C ALA A 309 -22.86 -27.14 -0.58
N LEU A 310 -21.71 -27.35 -1.24
CA LEU A 310 -21.56 -28.35 -2.29
C LEU A 310 -21.74 -29.80 -1.76
N ARG A 311 -21.23 -30.08 -0.58
CA ARG A 311 -21.43 -31.42 0.08
C ARG A 311 -22.90 -31.69 0.40
N LEU A 312 -23.61 -30.69 0.90
CA LEU A 312 -25.05 -30.80 1.19
C LEU A 312 -25.85 -31.04 -0.09
N ARG A 313 -25.54 -30.30 -1.17
CA ARG A 313 -26.20 -30.50 -2.48
C ARG A 313 -25.90 -31.84 -3.11
N ALA A 314 -24.71 -32.40 -2.91
CA ALA A 314 -24.36 -33.73 -3.43
C ALA A 314 -24.99 -34.89 -2.62
N GLY A 315 -25.34 -34.65 -1.36
CA GLY A 315 -25.92 -35.67 -0.46
C GLY A 315 -27.45 -35.74 -0.45
N SER A 316 -28.16 -34.78 -1.05
CA SER A 316 -29.63 -34.74 -1.06
C SER A 316 -30.15 -34.14 -2.37
N GLU A 317 -30.88 -34.97 -3.16
CA GLU A 317 -31.64 -34.49 -4.34
C GLU A 317 -32.79 -33.52 -3.99
N GLN A 318 -33.04 -33.24 -2.71
CA GLN A 318 -34.18 -32.45 -2.22
C GLN A 318 -33.86 -31.23 -1.35
N ALA A 319 -32.61 -30.93 -1.05
CA ALA A 319 -32.25 -29.76 -0.23
C ALA A 319 -31.93 -28.51 -1.09
N ALA A 320 -32.85 -28.10 -1.94
CA ALA A 320 -32.83 -26.82 -2.55
C ALA A 320 -33.52 -25.80 -1.61
N GLY A 321 -32.72 -24.93 -0.95
CA GLY A 321 -33.21 -23.76 -0.21
C GLY A 321 -33.49 -24.00 1.29
N GLY A 322 -32.46 -24.30 2.07
CA GLY A 322 -32.59 -24.33 3.53
C GLY A 322 -31.62 -23.37 4.21
N ASP A 323 -31.96 -22.93 5.42
CA ASP A 323 -31.23 -21.99 6.31
C ASP A 323 -29.75 -22.36 6.64
N HIS A 324 -29.18 -23.33 5.91
CA HIS A 324 -27.84 -23.87 6.14
C HIS A 324 -26.80 -23.39 5.09
N GLU A 325 -27.20 -22.61 4.11
CA GLU A 325 -26.24 -22.03 3.13
C GLU A 325 -25.65 -20.74 3.68
N GLY A 326 -24.33 -20.61 3.58
CA GLY A 326 -23.60 -19.39 3.95
C GLY A 326 -22.53 -19.60 5.03
N ILE A 327 -21.86 -18.52 5.36
CA ILE A 327 -20.78 -18.55 6.35
C ILE A 327 -21.38 -18.73 7.76
N ALA A 328 -21.06 -19.84 8.41
CA ALA A 328 -21.34 -20.08 9.81
C ALA A 328 -20.18 -19.59 10.69
N LYS A 329 -20.45 -19.39 11.99
CA LYS A 329 -19.43 -19.07 12.99
C LYS A 329 -18.23 -20.03 12.94
N GLN A 330 -18.51 -21.34 12.77
CA GLN A 330 -17.46 -22.37 12.73
C GLN A 330 -16.50 -22.17 11.56
N HIS A 331 -16.99 -21.76 10.38
CA HIS A 331 -16.13 -21.48 9.21
C HIS A 331 -15.12 -20.35 9.50
N LEU A 332 -15.54 -19.33 10.26
CA LEU A 332 -14.64 -18.23 10.67
C LEU A 332 -13.59 -18.72 11.67
N LEU A 333 -14.00 -19.50 12.68
CA LEU A 333 -13.08 -20.05 13.68
C LEU A 333 -12.06 -20.99 13.05
N ASP A 334 -12.49 -21.87 12.14
CA ASP A 334 -11.62 -22.80 11.41
C ASP A 334 -10.66 -22.04 10.49
N ALA A 335 -11.13 -20.98 9.84
CA ALA A 335 -10.29 -20.13 9.00
C ALA A 335 -9.21 -19.41 9.83
N ILE A 336 -9.55 -18.87 11.00
CA ILE A 336 -8.61 -18.24 11.93
C ILE A 336 -7.59 -19.26 12.45
N ALA A 337 -8.04 -20.47 12.81
CA ALA A 337 -7.14 -21.52 13.27
C ALA A 337 -6.15 -21.95 12.18
N ALA A 338 -6.61 -22.06 10.92
CA ALA A 338 -5.78 -22.41 9.79
C ALA A 338 -4.76 -21.31 9.48
N GLU A 339 -5.16 -20.01 9.50
CA GLU A 339 -4.27 -18.88 9.29
C GLU A 339 -3.17 -18.82 10.34
N ARG A 340 -3.55 -19.05 11.61
CA ARG A 340 -2.59 -19.13 12.72
C ARG A 340 -1.60 -20.28 12.52
N ALA A 341 -2.08 -21.48 12.16
CA ALA A 341 -1.21 -22.62 11.93
C ALA A 341 -0.22 -22.36 10.79
N GLU A 342 -0.64 -21.69 9.71
CA GLU A 342 0.28 -21.29 8.63
C GLU A 342 1.31 -20.28 9.11
N SER A 343 0.92 -19.32 9.95
CA SER A 343 1.85 -18.33 10.53
C SER A 343 2.91 -18.98 11.44
N GLU A 344 2.60 -20.15 12.05
CA GLU A 344 3.56 -20.92 12.84
C GLU A 344 4.61 -21.64 11.96
N TYR A 345 4.27 -22.00 10.73
CA TYR A 345 5.17 -22.71 9.80
C TYR A 345 6.07 -21.79 8.97
N VAL A 346 5.65 -20.57 8.72
CA VAL A 346 6.48 -19.59 8.03
C VAL A 346 7.37 -18.95 9.09
N PRO A 347 8.67 -19.21 9.14
CA PRO A 347 9.57 -18.49 10.02
C PRO A 347 9.54 -17.03 9.59
N THR A 348 8.72 -16.25 10.26
CA THR A 348 8.78 -14.80 10.20
C THR A 348 10.19 -14.46 10.66
N SER A 349 10.98 -14.00 9.75
CA SER A 349 12.41 -13.74 9.79
C SER A 349 13.14 -14.15 11.09
N THR A 350 14.16 -14.98 10.97
CA THR A 350 15.09 -15.29 12.07
C THR A 350 15.89 -14.06 12.50
N ASN A 351 15.64 -12.88 11.91
CA ASN A 351 16.33 -11.66 12.24
C ASN A 351 15.70 -11.01 13.48
N PRO A 352 16.39 -10.98 14.63
CA PRO A 352 15.90 -10.36 15.86
C PRO A 352 15.50 -8.89 15.69
N GLU A 353 16.11 -8.18 14.75
CA GLU A 353 15.83 -6.75 14.50
C GLU A 353 14.43 -6.50 13.92
N GLU A 354 13.83 -7.47 13.22
CA GLU A 354 12.47 -7.32 12.72
C GLU A 354 11.42 -7.45 13.81
N TRP A 355 11.74 -8.17 14.87
CA TRP A 355 10.85 -8.35 16.02
C TRP A 355 10.79 -7.14 16.92
N THR A 356 11.90 -6.35 17.01
CA THR A 356 11.93 -5.11 17.82
C THR A 356 10.91 -4.08 17.33
N LYS A 357 10.46 -4.15 16.07
CA LYS A 357 9.47 -3.22 15.51
C LYS A 357 8.03 -3.51 15.92
N ILE A 358 7.78 -4.72 16.41
CA ILE A 358 6.47 -5.13 16.89
C ILE A 358 6.28 -4.72 18.34
N ILE A 359 7.39 -4.50 19.03
CA ILE A 359 7.44 -4.16 20.47
C ILE A 359 7.11 -2.68 20.64
N SER A 360 6.31 -2.35 21.63
CA SER A 360 6.14 -0.99 22.11
C SER A 360 7.50 -0.46 22.65
N GLN A 361 7.73 0.85 22.53
CA GLN A 361 9.03 1.53 22.75
C GLN A 361 9.62 1.43 24.17
N ASP A 362 9.06 0.61 25.05
CA ASP A 362 9.46 0.53 26.47
C ASP A 362 10.86 -0.10 26.72
N HIS A 363 11.45 -0.74 25.70
CA HIS A 363 12.80 -1.34 25.79
C HIS A 363 13.86 -0.50 25.05
N ALA A 364 13.84 0.82 25.21
CA ALA A 364 14.78 1.72 24.56
C ALA A 364 16.25 1.31 24.82
N GLY A 365 16.87 0.69 23.80
CA GLY A 365 18.30 0.31 23.80
C GLY A 365 18.61 -1.15 24.06
N ALA A 366 17.63 -1.99 24.41
CA ALA A 366 17.86 -3.44 24.56
C ALA A 366 17.76 -4.16 23.20
N ARG A 367 18.77 -4.99 22.88
CA ARG A 367 18.80 -5.76 21.65
C ARG A 367 18.14 -7.12 21.86
N VAL A 368 17.27 -7.54 20.92
CA VAL A 368 16.72 -8.89 20.94
C VAL A 368 17.83 -9.88 20.53
N GLU A 369 18.15 -10.80 21.43
CA GLU A 369 19.18 -11.83 21.21
C GLU A 369 18.59 -13.13 20.67
N ARG A 370 17.41 -13.50 21.16
CA ARG A 370 16.75 -14.75 20.81
C ARG A 370 15.25 -14.59 20.70
N VAL A 371 14.67 -15.26 19.72
CA VAL A 371 13.23 -15.36 19.49
C VAL A 371 12.82 -16.82 19.65
N GLU A 372 11.82 -17.10 20.47
CA GLU A 372 11.30 -18.44 20.73
C GLU A 372 9.81 -18.49 20.41
N LEU A 373 9.41 -19.37 19.49
CA LEU A 373 7.99 -19.59 19.19
C LEU A 373 7.35 -20.42 20.32
N LEU A 374 6.31 -19.85 20.91
CA LEU A 374 5.52 -20.49 21.96
C LEU A 374 4.36 -21.32 21.35
N THR A 375 4.69 -22.18 20.38
CA THR A 375 3.68 -23.08 19.81
C THR A 375 3.28 -24.12 20.86
N ALA A 376 1.98 -24.39 20.97
CA ALA A 376 1.52 -25.54 21.74
C ALA A 376 2.22 -26.79 21.17
N ARG A 377 3.19 -27.33 21.91
CA ARG A 377 3.79 -28.64 21.59
C ARG A 377 2.64 -29.61 21.39
N ARG A 378 2.42 -30.06 20.17
CA ARG A 378 1.63 -31.26 19.96
C ARG A 378 2.30 -32.33 20.79
N SER A 379 1.68 -32.70 21.91
CA SER A 379 1.98 -33.96 22.60
C SER A 379 1.78 -35.05 21.56
N ALA A 380 2.90 -35.69 21.23
CA ALA A 380 2.95 -36.87 20.37
C ALA A 380 2.15 -38.02 20.99
#